data_8a7a84bbb298dfc07c46fd4f1d28fa21
#
_entry.id   8a7a84bbb298dfc07c46fd4f1d28fa21
#
_cell.length_a   1.000
_cell.length_b   1.000
_cell.length_c   1.000
_cell.angle_alpha   90.00
_cell.angle_beta   90.00
_cell.angle_gamma   90.00
#
_symmetry.space_group_name_H-M   'P 1'
#
loop_
_entity.id
_entity.type
_entity.pdbx_description
1 polymer ?
#
loop_
_entity_poly.entity_id
_entity_poly.type
_entity_poly.pdbx_seq_one_letter_code
_entity_poly.pdbx_strand_id
1 'polypeptide(L)'
;MKKFTKDNFNIEEALNELMLGSGVIVFNNVYNLDYIKSAREIVNHFADTQDQKESHFNAEAEASGKINLQQRVWNLFGKGKVFSKLITDDLIFILMSKLLGNEFFCGSYCASRLLPGSPGQELHIDYPYWDFYKAETFPMGLNSSFAQNCQVTIPLDECSEMSGATAYIPGSQKKLHYPNQNDDFSNRQQMIAN
;
A
#
# COMPACT_ATOMS: atom_id res chain seq x y z
N MET A 1 -1.19 -4.86 14.75
CA MET A 1 -2.04 -4.07 13.83
C MET A 1 -3.37 -3.78 14.50
N LYS A 2 -3.75 -2.52 14.60
CA LYS A 2 -5.05 -2.11 15.14
C LYS A 2 -6.10 -1.98 14.03
N LYS A 3 -7.35 -2.29 14.37
CA LYS A 3 -8.50 -2.16 13.47
C LYS A 3 -9.45 -1.09 14.04
N PHE A 4 -9.92 -0.22 13.17
CA PHE A 4 -10.83 0.88 13.49
C PHE A 4 -12.06 0.84 12.59
N THR A 5 -13.06 1.64 12.92
CA THR A 5 -14.15 2.02 12.01
C THR A 5 -14.14 3.53 11.81
N LYS A 6 -14.69 4.01 10.70
CA LYS A 6 -14.73 5.45 10.38
C LYS A 6 -15.42 6.26 11.48
N ASP A 7 -16.47 5.70 12.08
CA ASP A 7 -17.29 6.40 13.08
C ASP A 7 -16.76 6.28 14.52
N ASN A 8 -15.77 5.41 14.75
CA ASN A 8 -15.24 5.16 16.08
C ASN A 8 -13.72 4.92 16.03
N PHE A 9 -12.95 5.99 15.90
CA PHE A 9 -11.50 5.93 16.05
C PHE A 9 -10.96 7.17 16.77
N ASN A 10 -9.86 6.98 17.45
CA ASN A 10 -9.06 8.07 18.00
C ASN A 10 -7.88 8.35 17.07
N ILE A 11 -7.78 9.58 16.57
CA ILE A 11 -6.74 9.97 15.62
C ILE A 11 -5.32 9.82 16.18
N GLU A 12 -5.12 10.16 17.45
CA GLU A 12 -3.81 10.05 18.11
C GLU A 12 -3.41 8.58 18.27
N GLU A 13 -4.36 7.72 18.60
CA GLU A 13 -4.13 6.28 18.70
C GLU A 13 -3.77 5.68 17.33
N ALA A 14 -4.45 6.10 16.25
CA ALA A 14 -4.17 5.68 14.89
C ALA A 14 -2.76 6.13 14.45
N LEU A 15 -2.41 7.39 14.70
CA LEU A 15 -1.08 7.94 14.38
C LEU A 15 0.03 7.26 15.20
N ASN A 16 -0.20 7.00 16.49
CA ASN A 16 0.75 6.27 17.32
C ASN A 16 0.97 4.84 16.81
N GLU A 17 -0.08 4.15 16.37
CA GLU A 17 0.07 2.81 15.80
C GLU A 17 0.88 2.83 14.50
N LEU A 18 0.66 3.85 13.63
CA LEU A 18 1.44 4.03 12.40
C LEU A 18 2.91 4.35 12.67
N MET A 19 3.18 5.30 13.57
CA MET A 19 4.54 5.80 13.79
C MET A 19 5.35 4.93 14.76
N LEU A 20 4.74 4.51 15.87
CA LEU A 20 5.43 3.87 16.98
C LEU A 20 5.05 2.40 17.17
N GLY A 21 3.88 2.00 16.68
CA GLY A 21 3.35 0.65 16.78
C GLY A 21 3.79 -0.26 15.64
N SER A 22 2.82 -0.99 15.08
CA SER A 22 3.06 -1.96 14.00
C SER A 22 3.38 -1.33 12.64
N GLY A 23 3.10 -0.05 12.45
CA GLY A 23 3.25 0.65 11.16
C GLY A 23 2.06 0.50 10.22
N VAL A 24 1.05 -0.24 10.62
CA VAL A 24 -0.14 -0.54 9.81
C VAL A 24 -1.40 -0.43 10.66
N ILE A 25 -2.43 0.19 10.09
CA ILE A 25 -3.79 0.23 10.63
C ILE A 25 -4.79 -0.21 9.57
N VAL A 26 -5.93 -0.72 9.98
CA VAL A 26 -7.03 -1.11 9.09
C VAL A 26 -8.30 -0.38 9.52
N PHE A 27 -8.98 0.22 8.56
CA PHE A 27 -10.32 0.75 8.75
C PHE A 27 -11.34 -0.13 8.04
N ASN A 28 -12.32 -0.62 8.80
CA ASN A 28 -13.41 -1.41 8.25
C ASN A 28 -14.60 -0.51 7.89
N ASN A 29 -15.39 -0.92 6.91
CA ASN A 29 -16.66 -0.28 6.51
C ASN A 29 -16.53 1.21 6.16
N VAL A 30 -15.43 1.60 5.48
CA VAL A 30 -15.20 3.01 5.10
C VAL A 30 -16.08 3.43 3.93
N TYR A 31 -16.24 2.55 2.94
CA TYR A 31 -16.85 2.89 1.65
C TYR A 31 -18.16 2.17 1.42
N ASN A 32 -19.05 2.83 0.67
CA ASN A 32 -20.24 2.18 0.12
C ASN A 32 -19.82 1.09 -0.88
N LEU A 33 -20.44 -0.08 -0.76
CA LEU A 33 -20.15 -1.23 -1.61
C LEU A 33 -20.41 -0.97 -3.10
N ASP A 34 -21.34 -0.07 -3.46
CA ASP A 34 -21.55 0.30 -4.86
C ASP A 34 -20.34 1.00 -5.47
N TYR A 35 -19.63 1.83 -4.69
CA TYR A 35 -18.37 2.44 -5.15
C TYR A 35 -17.27 1.41 -5.33
N ILE A 36 -17.15 0.47 -4.40
CA ILE A 36 -16.18 -0.63 -4.50
C ILE A 36 -16.48 -1.49 -5.73
N LYS A 37 -17.74 -1.87 -5.94
CA LYS A 37 -18.18 -2.63 -7.11
C LYS A 37 -17.87 -1.90 -8.43
N SER A 38 -18.23 -0.62 -8.52
CA SER A 38 -17.95 0.19 -9.71
C SER A 38 -16.45 0.32 -9.98
N ALA A 39 -15.64 0.56 -8.94
CA ALA A 39 -14.18 0.63 -9.07
C ALA A 39 -13.60 -0.70 -9.56
N ARG A 40 -14.06 -1.82 -9.01
CA ARG A 40 -13.64 -3.17 -9.39
C ARG A 40 -13.95 -3.48 -10.87
N GLU A 41 -15.15 -3.16 -11.34
CA GLU A 41 -15.55 -3.36 -12.74
C GLU A 41 -14.65 -2.58 -13.69
N ILE A 42 -14.33 -1.33 -13.36
CA ILE A 42 -13.42 -0.50 -14.16
C ILE A 42 -11.99 -1.07 -14.14
N VAL A 43 -11.47 -1.46 -12.97
CA VAL A 43 -10.13 -2.04 -12.85
C VAL A 43 -10.06 -3.33 -13.68
N ASN A 44 -11.05 -4.21 -13.59
CA ASN A 44 -11.08 -5.45 -14.36
C ASN A 44 -11.08 -5.18 -15.86
N HIS A 45 -11.91 -4.25 -16.34
CA HIS A 45 -11.96 -3.86 -17.74
C HIS A 45 -10.57 -3.42 -18.25
N PHE A 46 -9.90 -2.53 -17.55
CA PHE A 46 -8.58 -2.05 -17.97
C PHE A 46 -7.49 -3.11 -17.79
N ALA A 47 -7.54 -3.94 -16.76
CA ALA A 47 -6.60 -5.03 -16.59
C ALA A 47 -6.69 -6.07 -17.70
N ASP A 48 -7.90 -6.30 -18.25
CA ASP A 48 -8.12 -7.24 -19.37
C ASP A 48 -7.75 -6.65 -20.73
N THR A 49 -7.77 -5.33 -20.90
CA THR A 49 -7.64 -4.66 -22.21
C THR A 49 -6.32 -3.92 -22.40
N GLN A 50 -5.58 -3.62 -21.34
CA GLN A 50 -4.30 -2.92 -21.43
C GLN A 50 -3.12 -3.88 -21.60
N ASP A 51 -2.07 -3.43 -22.30
CA ASP A 51 -0.80 -4.15 -22.35
C ASP A 51 -0.16 -4.14 -20.94
N GLN A 52 0.11 -5.34 -20.42
CA GLN A 52 0.67 -5.52 -19.07
C GLN A 52 2.20 -5.70 -19.07
N LYS A 53 2.87 -5.70 -20.24
CA LYS A 53 4.30 -6.02 -20.35
C LYS A 53 5.22 -5.11 -19.55
N GLU A 54 4.84 -3.84 -19.37
CA GLU A 54 5.64 -2.86 -18.64
C GLU A 54 5.08 -2.55 -17.25
N SER A 55 4.10 -3.32 -16.79
CA SER A 55 3.28 -2.91 -15.65
C SER A 55 3.69 -3.49 -14.32
N HIS A 56 4.81 -4.24 -14.23
CA HIS A 56 5.18 -4.81 -12.97
C HIS A 56 6.69 -4.86 -12.68
N PHE A 57 6.99 -4.97 -11.41
CA PHE A 57 8.33 -4.92 -10.82
C PHE A 57 8.62 -6.18 -10.01
N ASN A 58 8.25 -7.35 -10.52
CA ASN A 58 8.49 -8.61 -9.83
C ASN A 58 9.44 -9.48 -10.67
N ALA A 59 10.71 -9.47 -10.30
CA ALA A 59 11.75 -10.23 -10.98
C ALA A 59 11.46 -11.75 -10.97
N GLU A 60 10.84 -12.28 -9.91
CA GLU A 60 10.49 -13.70 -9.86
C GLU A 60 9.34 -14.03 -10.82
N ALA A 61 8.35 -13.15 -10.94
CA ALA A 61 7.28 -13.32 -11.93
C ALA A 61 7.83 -13.27 -13.36
N GLU A 62 8.77 -12.37 -13.63
CA GLU A 62 9.45 -12.25 -14.91
C GLU A 62 10.27 -13.51 -15.23
N ALA A 63 11.12 -13.94 -14.32
CA ALA A 63 11.95 -15.13 -14.47
C ALA A 63 11.15 -16.42 -14.63
N SER A 64 10.00 -16.52 -13.96
CA SER A 64 9.10 -17.69 -14.05
C SER A 64 8.11 -17.65 -15.20
N GLY A 65 8.08 -16.58 -16.00
CA GLY A 65 7.10 -16.37 -17.08
C GLY A 65 5.68 -16.11 -16.59
N LYS A 66 5.49 -15.80 -15.32
CA LYS A 66 4.18 -15.55 -14.68
C LYS A 66 3.81 -14.07 -14.59
N ILE A 67 4.48 -13.26 -15.37
CA ILE A 67 4.32 -11.81 -15.40
C ILE A 67 2.86 -11.37 -15.57
N ASN A 68 2.11 -12.02 -16.43
CA ASN A 68 0.71 -11.67 -16.71
C ASN A 68 -0.25 -12.01 -15.57
N LEU A 69 0.21 -12.70 -14.52
CA LEU A 69 -0.61 -13.00 -13.35
C LEU A 69 -0.66 -11.86 -12.34
N GLN A 70 0.23 -10.88 -12.46
CA GLN A 70 0.18 -9.62 -11.74
C GLN A 70 -0.13 -8.49 -12.72
N GLN A 71 -1.30 -7.91 -12.61
CA GLN A 71 -1.75 -6.90 -13.55
C GLN A 71 -1.85 -5.55 -12.83
N ARG A 72 -1.40 -4.48 -13.49
CA ARG A 72 -1.46 -3.12 -12.97
C ARG A 72 -2.35 -2.25 -13.85
N VAL A 73 -3.15 -1.42 -13.22
CA VAL A 73 -3.93 -0.37 -13.87
C VAL A 73 -3.46 0.97 -13.35
N TRP A 74 -2.70 1.67 -14.16
CA TRP A 74 -2.10 2.95 -13.81
C TRP A 74 -3.05 4.12 -14.06
N ASN A 75 -2.78 5.25 -13.40
CA ASN A 75 -3.51 6.50 -13.57
C ASN A 75 -5.02 6.36 -13.37
N LEU A 76 -5.43 5.91 -12.19
CA LEU A 76 -6.83 5.70 -11.87
C LEU A 76 -7.67 6.98 -11.95
N PHE A 77 -7.09 8.17 -11.72
CA PHE A 77 -7.80 9.44 -11.91
C PHE A 77 -8.37 9.60 -13.31
N GLY A 78 -7.66 9.10 -14.33
CA GLY A 78 -8.12 9.13 -15.72
C GLY A 78 -9.10 8.01 -16.09
N LYS A 79 -9.38 7.06 -15.19
CA LYS A 79 -10.18 5.87 -15.50
C LYS A 79 -11.65 5.98 -15.06
N GLY A 80 -11.95 6.86 -14.10
CA GLY A 80 -13.32 7.04 -13.67
C GLY A 80 -13.47 7.91 -12.43
N LYS A 81 -14.59 8.61 -12.31
CA LYS A 81 -14.88 9.52 -11.19
C LYS A 81 -14.96 8.80 -9.83
N VAL A 82 -15.23 7.51 -9.82
CA VAL A 82 -15.27 6.71 -8.59
C VAL A 82 -13.92 6.73 -7.86
N PHE A 83 -12.81 6.72 -8.59
CA PHE A 83 -11.49 6.75 -7.99
C PHE A 83 -11.19 8.07 -7.28
N SER A 84 -11.65 9.19 -7.84
CA SER A 84 -11.56 10.48 -7.14
C SER A 84 -12.36 10.44 -5.83
N LYS A 85 -13.58 9.87 -5.84
CA LYS A 85 -14.39 9.75 -4.62
C LYS A 85 -13.75 8.87 -3.55
N LEU A 86 -13.09 7.78 -3.95
CA LEU A 86 -12.40 6.89 -3.02
C LEU A 86 -11.22 7.58 -2.33
N ILE A 87 -10.38 8.29 -3.08
CA ILE A 87 -9.17 8.90 -2.52
C ILE A 87 -9.44 10.22 -1.78
N THR A 88 -10.54 10.91 -2.08
CA THR A 88 -10.92 12.17 -1.40
C THR A 88 -11.83 11.94 -0.20
N ASP A 89 -11.86 10.75 0.38
CA ASP A 89 -12.58 10.51 1.63
C ASP A 89 -11.95 11.30 2.78
N ASP A 90 -12.78 11.93 3.61
CA ASP A 90 -12.35 12.78 4.72
C ASP A 90 -11.41 12.03 5.69
N LEU A 91 -11.61 10.73 5.89
CA LEU A 91 -10.75 9.91 6.73
C LEU A 91 -9.31 9.91 6.21
N ILE A 92 -9.13 9.75 4.89
CA ILE A 92 -7.79 9.78 4.27
C ILE A 92 -7.16 11.16 4.47
N PHE A 93 -7.91 12.24 4.20
CA PHE A 93 -7.39 13.60 4.35
C PHE A 93 -6.99 13.92 5.79
N ILE A 94 -7.81 13.56 6.77
CA ILE A 94 -7.50 13.77 8.20
C ILE A 94 -6.23 13.02 8.58
N LEU A 95 -6.11 11.76 8.23
CA LEU A 95 -4.93 10.96 8.55
C LEU A 95 -3.67 11.48 7.85
N MET A 96 -3.75 11.74 6.55
CA MET A 96 -2.59 12.19 5.77
C MET A 96 -2.13 13.57 6.21
N SER A 97 -3.02 14.52 6.45
CA SER A 97 -2.64 15.86 6.91
C SER A 97 -1.96 15.84 8.29
N LYS A 98 -2.38 14.95 9.17
CA LYS A 98 -1.75 14.78 10.49
C LYS A 98 -0.43 14.03 10.44
N LEU A 99 -0.29 13.07 9.51
CA LEU A 99 0.89 12.24 9.39
C LEU A 99 1.99 12.90 8.55
N LEU A 100 1.62 13.52 7.43
CA LEU A 100 2.54 14.05 6.40
C LEU A 100 2.58 15.58 6.35
N GLY A 101 1.69 16.27 7.07
CA GLY A 101 1.50 17.72 6.96
C GLY A 101 0.47 18.10 5.90
N ASN A 102 0.07 19.39 5.89
CA ASN A 102 -1.04 19.85 5.04
C ASN A 102 -0.69 19.93 3.54
N GLU A 103 0.58 19.98 3.20
CA GLU A 103 1.08 20.08 1.82
C GLU A 103 1.36 18.71 1.18
N PHE A 104 0.74 17.64 1.68
CA PHE A 104 0.90 16.31 1.09
C PHE A 104 0.23 16.23 -0.29
N PHE A 105 0.73 15.34 -1.12
CA PHE A 105 0.16 15.07 -2.45
C PHE A 105 0.12 13.57 -2.74
N CYS A 106 -0.74 13.16 -3.65
CA CYS A 106 -0.81 11.78 -4.12
C CYS A 106 0.29 11.54 -5.18
N GLY A 107 1.34 10.84 -4.80
CA GLY A 107 2.48 10.55 -5.69
C GLY A 107 2.16 9.48 -6.74
N SER A 108 1.27 8.53 -6.44
CA SER A 108 0.86 7.46 -7.35
C SER A 108 -0.53 6.96 -6.99
N TYR A 109 -1.33 6.64 -8.00
CA TYR A 109 -2.64 6.02 -7.82
C TYR A 109 -2.88 4.96 -8.89
N CYS A 110 -2.69 3.71 -8.51
CA CYS A 110 -2.85 2.55 -9.37
C CYS A 110 -3.62 1.44 -8.67
N ALA A 111 -4.12 0.49 -9.44
CA ALA A 111 -4.68 -0.75 -8.91
C ALA A 111 -3.80 -1.94 -9.29
N SER A 112 -3.77 -2.94 -8.42
CA SER A 112 -3.16 -4.25 -8.68
C SER A 112 -4.23 -5.31 -8.69
N ARG A 113 -4.23 -6.16 -9.72
CA ARG A 113 -5.04 -7.37 -9.76
C ARG A 113 -4.11 -8.59 -9.80
N LEU A 114 -4.28 -9.48 -8.84
CA LEU A 114 -3.55 -10.73 -8.78
C LEU A 114 -4.45 -11.85 -9.28
N LEU A 115 -3.94 -12.63 -10.23
CA LEU A 115 -4.61 -13.83 -10.72
C LEU A 115 -4.09 -15.07 -9.99
N PRO A 116 -4.88 -16.16 -9.93
CA PRO A 116 -4.46 -17.41 -9.28
C PRO A 116 -3.09 -17.90 -9.75
N GLY A 117 -2.21 -18.23 -8.80
CA GLY A 117 -0.84 -18.65 -9.08
C GLY A 117 0.16 -17.52 -9.26
N SER A 118 -0.25 -16.26 -9.07
CA SER A 118 0.66 -15.12 -9.03
C SER A 118 1.69 -15.31 -7.93
N PRO A 119 3.00 -15.13 -8.20
CA PRO A 119 4.01 -15.12 -7.14
C PRO A 119 3.85 -13.90 -6.25
N GLY A 120 4.27 -14.03 -4.99
CA GLY A 120 4.39 -12.89 -4.08
C GLY A 120 5.50 -11.92 -4.54
N GLN A 121 5.42 -10.69 -4.09
CA GLN A 121 6.53 -9.75 -4.22
C GLN A 121 7.56 -9.98 -3.11
N GLU A 122 8.82 -9.74 -3.42
CA GLU A 122 9.87 -9.69 -2.42
C GLU A 122 9.60 -8.57 -1.40
N LEU A 123 10.14 -8.72 -0.20
CA LEU A 123 10.08 -7.67 0.80
C LEU A 123 10.84 -6.43 0.30
N HIS A 124 10.18 -5.30 0.32
CA HIS A 124 10.71 -4.03 -0.16
C HIS A 124 10.14 -2.87 0.66
N ILE A 125 10.62 -1.69 0.40
CA ILE A 125 10.02 -0.43 0.80
C ILE A 125 9.66 0.37 -0.44
N ASP A 126 8.50 1.04 -0.42
CA ASP A 126 8.02 1.80 -1.57
C ASP A 126 8.64 3.20 -1.67
N TYR A 127 9.15 3.73 -0.58
CA TYR A 127 9.72 5.07 -0.54
C TYR A 127 10.66 5.22 0.68
N PRO A 128 11.78 5.93 0.54
CA PRO A 128 12.29 6.61 -0.66
C PRO A 128 12.94 5.65 -1.66
N TYR A 129 13.00 6.06 -2.94
CA TYR A 129 13.59 5.28 -4.04
C TYR A 129 15.11 5.46 -4.19
N TRP A 130 15.79 6.08 -3.22
CA TRP A 130 17.23 6.31 -3.23
C TRP A 130 17.89 5.68 -2.00
N ASP A 131 19.19 5.47 -2.09
CA ASP A 131 19.99 4.80 -1.06
C ASP A 131 20.19 5.69 0.18
N PHE A 132 19.13 5.97 0.91
CA PHE A 132 19.13 6.85 2.09
C PHE A 132 19.96 6.30 3.27
N TYR A 133 20.29 5.03 3.27
CA TYR A 133 21.14 4.39 4.29
C TYR A 133 22.64 4.52 3.99
N LYS A 134 23.02 5.01 2.83
CA LYS A 134 24.43 5.20 2.47
C LYS A 134 24.93 6.54 2.99
N ALA A 135 26.03 6.50 3.75
CA ALA A 135 26.64 7.69 4.34
C ALA A 135 27.08 8.72 3.30
N GLU A 136 27.43 8.27 2.10
CA GLU A 136 27.82 9.14 0.97
C GLU A 136 26.63 9.99 0.49
N THR A 137 25.41 9.44 0.56
CA THR A 137 24.18 10.13 0.15
C THR A 137 23.60 10.96 1.28
N PHE A 138 23.62 10.41 2.49
CA PHE A 138 23.06 11.06 3.69
C PHE A 138 24.08 10.99 4.85
N PRO A 139 25.12 11.84 4.87
CA PRO A 139 26.18 11.78 5.88
C PRO A 139 25.69 11.94 7.32
N MET A 140 24.62 12.69 7.52
CA MET A 140 23.97 12.87 8.84
C MET A 140 22.95 11.79 9.15
N GLY A 141 22.70 10.87 8.21
CA GLY A 141 21.67 9.86 8.30
C GLY A 141 20.24 10.39 8.16
N LEU A 142 19.29 9.49 8.23
CA LEU A 142 17.87 9.79 8.32
C LEU A 142 17.37 9.39 9.71
N ASN A 143 16.23 9.94 10.12
CA ASN A 143 15.55 9.54 11.34
C ASN A 143 14.09 9.19 11.05
N SER A 144 13.49 8.39 11.92
CA SER A 144 12.09 7.94 11.81
C SER A 144 11.11 8.80 12.61
N SER A 145 11.49 10.01 13.00
CA SER A 145 10.64 10.88 13.82
C SER A 145 9.48 11.51 13.06
N PHE A 146 9.50 11.45 11.72
CA PHE A 146 8.40 11.91 10.87
C PHE A 146 8.22 10.97 9.69
N ALA A 147 6.98 10.87 9.20
CA ALA A 147 6.66 10.08 8.01
C ALA A 147 6.99 10.87 6.74
N GLN A 148 7.64 10.23 5.78
CA GLN A 148 7.92 10.79 4.46
C GLN A 148 6.89 10.34 3.41
N ASN A 149 6.28 9.19 3.63
CA ASN A 149 5.27 8.60 2.76
C ASN A 149 4.29 7.77 3.59
N CYS A 150 3.10 7.60 3.06
CA CYS A 150 2.11 6.67 3.58
C CYS A 150 1.37 6.04 2.41
N GLN A 151 1.29 4.72 2.40
CA GLN A 151 0.51 3.98 1.41
C GLN A 151 -0.89 3.70 1.94
N VAL A 152 -1.90 4.02 1.13
CA VAL A 152 -3.29 3.68 1.39
C VAL A 152 -3.72 2.60 0.41
N THR A 153 -4.12 1.43 0.93
CA THR A 153 -4.66 0.34 0.13
C THR A 153 -6.16 0.24 0.34
N ILE A 154 -6.92 0.27 -0.74
CA ILE A 154 -8.38 0.11 -0.73
C ILE A 154 -8.69 -1.23 -1.41
N PRO A 155 -9.01 -2.29 -0.65
CA PRO A 155 -9.38 -3.57 -1.23
C PRO A 155 -10.68 -3.46 -2.04
N LEU A 156 -10.66 -3.98 -3.28
CA LEU A 156 -11.82 -4.05 -4.15
C LEU A 156 -12.49 -5.43 -4.12
N ASP A 157 -11.80 -6.41 -3.54
CA ASP A 157 -12.25 -7.76 -3.24
C ASP A 157 -11.86 -8.12 -1.81
N GLU A 158 -12.31 -9.27 -1.33
CA GLU A 158 -11.89 -9.81 -0.04
C GLU A 158 -10.36 -9.89 0.05
N CYS A 159 -9.81 -9.28 1.10
CA CYS A 159 -8.38 -9.25 1.34
C CYS A 159 -8.04 -10.26 2.44
N SER A 160 -7.76 -11.49 2.03
CA SER A 160 -7.44 -12.63 2.90
C SER A 160 -6.06 -13.20 2.58
N GLU A 161 -5.57 -14.10 3.40
CA GLU A 161 -4.34 -14.84 3.14
C GLU A 161 -4.37 -15.57 1.80
N MET A 162 -5.50 -16.19 1.49
CA MET A 162 -5.70 -16.96 0.26
C MET A 162 -5.78 -16.07 -1.00
N SER A 163 -6.25 -14.84 -0.86
CA SER A 163 -6.33 -13.88 -1.97
C SER A 163 -5.05 -13.08 -2.20
N GLY A 164 -3.98 -13.34 -1.43
CA GLY A 164 -2.71 -12.65 -1.57
C GLY A 164 -2.65 -11.29 -0.88
N ALA A 165 -3.24 -11.19 0.31
CA ALA A 165 -3.16 -9.98 1.13
C ALA A 165 -1.71 -9.53 1.32
N THR A 166 -1.47 -8.22 1.25
CA THR A 166 -0.15 -7.62 1.46
C THR A 166 0.41 -8.02 2.82
N ALA A 167 1.64 -8.52 2.80
CA ALA A 167 2.36 -8.84 4.03
C ALA A 167 3.27 -7.70 4.45
N TYR A 168 3.50 -7.56 5.74
CA TYR A 168 4.36 -6.54 6.31
C TYR A 168 5.09 -7.09 7.55
N ILE A 169 6.16 -6.42 7.93
CA ILE A 169 6.90 -6.71 9.16
C ILE A 169 6.55 -5.65 10.20
N PRO A 170 5.85 -6.00 11.30
CA PRO A 170 5.47 -5.03 12.32
C PRO A 170 6.66 -4.25 12.87
N GLY A 171 6.52 -2.92 12.89
CA GLY A 171 7.55 -2.02 13.39
C GLY A 171 8.70 -1.73 12.41
N SER A 172 8.65 -2.29 11.19
CA SER A 172 9.72 -2.09 10.19
C SER A 172 9.81 -0.66 9.65
N GLN A 173 8.74 0.13 9.74
CA GLN A 173 8.76 1.55 9.37
C GLN A 173 9.78 2.38 10.16
N LYS A 174 10.26 1.86 11.28
CA LYS A 174 11.32 2.48 12.10
C LYS A 174 12.73 2.10 11.68
N LYS A 175 12.87 1.09 10.81
CA LYS A 175 14.15 0.69 10.25
C LYS A 175 14.55 1.65 9.13
N LEU A 176 15.80 2.10 9.14
CA LEU A 176 16.31 3.06 8.17
C LEU A 176 17.21 2.37 7.12
N HIS A 177 16.83 1.17 6.71
CA HIS A 177 17.51 0.40 5.67
C HIS A 177 16.52 -0.50 4.93
N TYR A 178 16.88 -0.88 3.71
CA TYR A 178 16.14 -1.86 2.95
C TYR A 178 16.18 -3.24 3.62
N PRO A 179 15.15 -4.08 3.41
CA PRO A 179 15.19 -5.47 3.87
C PRO A 179 16.46 -6.18 3.39
N ASN A 180 17.10 -6.92 4.26
CA ASN A 180 18.31 -7.68 3.95
C ASN A 180 18.32 -9.02 4.68
N GLN A 181 19.26 -9.90 4.32
CA GLN A 181 19.33 -11.27 4.83
C GLN A 181 19.58 -11.39 6.36
N ASN A 182 19.98 -10.30 7.02
CA ASN A 182 20.21 -10.28 8.47
C ASN A 182 18.95 -9.85 9.25
N ASP A 183 17.90 -9.44 8.55
CA ASP A 183 16.64 -9.08 9.20
C ASP A 183 15.87 -10.33 9.62
N ASP A 184 15.26 -10.28 10.79
CA ASP A 184 14.31 -11.29 11.23
C ASP A 184 12.93 -11.02 10.63
N PHE A 185 12.48 -11.93 9.79
CA PHE A 185 11.16 -11.90 9.14
C PHE A 185 10.18 -12.91 9.72
N SER A 186 10.51 -13.55 10.85
CA SER A 186 9.67 -14.55 11.48
C SER A 186 8.32 -14.00 11.98
N ASN A 187 8.26 -12.71 12.27
CA ASN A 187 7.06 -12.02 12.74
C ASN A 187 6.21 -11.39 11.61
N ARG A 188 6.44 -11.79 10.36
CA ARG A 188 5.65 -11.33 9.20
C ARG A 188 4.16 -11.54 9.42
N GLN A 189 3.37 -10.52 9.15
CA GLN A 189 1.91 -10.52 9.25
C GLN A 189 1.27 -10.09 7.93
N GLN A 190 -0.01 -10.37 7.76
CA GLN A 190 -0.79 -9.96 6.59
C GLN A 190 -1.85 -8.93 6.97
N MET A 191 -2.07 -7.98 6.06
CA MET A 191 -3.13 -6.97 6.18
C MET A 191 -4.45 -7.57 5.71
N ILE A 192 -5.22 -8.14 6.65
CA ILE A 192 -6.52 -8.72 6.36
C ILE A 192 -7.59 -7.66 6.62
N ALA A 193 -8.37 -7.32 5.59
CA ALA A 193 -9.49 -6.40 5.62
C ALA A 193 -10.74 -7.06 5.02
N ASN A 194 -11.90 -6.84 5.65
CA ASN A 194 -13.22 -7.33 5.22
C ASN A 194 -14.10 -6.17 4.79
#